data_d0d40b7ce1f412f5c06605d058d5e268
#
_entry.id   d0d40b7ce1f412f5c06605d058d5e268
#
_cell.length_a   1.000
_cell.length_b   1.000
_cell.length_c   1.000
_cell.angle_alpha   90.00
_cell.angle_beta   90.00
_cell.angle_gamma   90.00
#
_symmetry.space_group_name_H-M   'P 1'
#
loop_
_entity.id
_entity.type
_entity.pdbx_description
1 polymer ?
#
loop_
_entity_poly.entity_id
_entity_poly.type
_entity_poly.pdbx_seq_one_letter_code
_entity_poly.pdbx_strand_id
1 'polypeptide(L)'
;GGHKRAAAAIEAKIKAVSPDTKVKVIDAMKTIGRVYDKTVCDGYHFMATKIPKVYGKFYKITDRRTLMYKAVMQSNTMMSAKLLDTINEYKPDAIIMCHPFVTTMISKLRRQHKIDVKAISLITDYDAHRTYFVPYVDAYVLAEPDMATKLIDEYCVDESIIYPLGIPIFDRFSEPFD
;
A
#
# COMPACT_ATOMS: atom_id res chain seq x y z
N GLY A 1 -4.26 0.00 -12.52
CA GLY A 1 -4.59 -1.15 -11.68
C GLY A 1 -5.45 -0.75 -10.49
N GLY A 2 -5.84 -1.73 -9.65
CA GLY A 2 -6.72 -1.56 -8.50
C GLY A 2 -6.27 -0.49 -7.51
N HIS A 3 -5.00 -0.52 -7.11
CA HIS A 3 -4.42 0.47 -6.18
C HIS A 3 -4.63 1.94 -6.61
N LYS A 4 -4.47 2.24 -7.92
CA LYS A 4 -4.71 3.59 -8.43
C LYS A 4 -6.19 3.99 -8.40
N ARG A 5 -7.08 3.04 -8.66
CA ARG A 5 -8.54 3.29 -8.60
C ARG A 5 -8.99 3.52 -7.16
N ALA A 6 -8.49 2.74 -6.21
CA ALA A 6 -8.76 2.94 -4.79
C ALA A 6 -8.27 4.32 -4.31
N ALA A 7 -7.05 4.72 -4.67
CA ALA A 7 -6.53 6.04 -4.34
C ALA A 7 -7.38 7.18 -4.94
N ALA A 8 -7.82 7.04 -6.20
CA ALA A 8 -8.68 8.04 -6.85
C ALA A 8 -10.08 8.10 -6.23
N ALA A 9 -10.64 6.96 -5.80
CA ALA A 9 -11.92 6.92 -5.10
C ALA A 9 -11.85 7.62 -3.73
N ILE A 10 -10.75 7.41 -2.98
CA ILE A 10 -10.50 8.13 -1.72
C ILE A 10 -10.39 9.63 -1.97
N GLU A 11 -9.61 10.06 -2.96
CA GLU A 11 -9.48 11.47 -3.30
C GLU A 11 -10.83 12.10 -3.60
N ALA A 12 -11.65 11.44 -4.44
CA ALA A 12 -12.99 11.91 -4.78
C ALA A 12 -13.88 12.02 -3.54
N LYS A 13 -13.84 11.02 -2.64
CA LYS A 13 -14.65 11.01 -1.42
C LYS A 13 -14.21 12.09 -0.43
N ILE A 14 -12.91 12.28 -0.22
CA ILE A 14 -12.41 13.34 0.66
C ILE A 14 -12.87 14.72 0.13
N LYS A 15 -12.71 14.97 -1.17
CA LYS A 15 -13.14 16.25 -1.77
C LYS A 15 -14.64 16.49 -1.67
N ALA A 16 -15.45 15.42 -1.70
CA ALA A 16 -16.91 15.54 -1.55
C ALA A 16 -17.33 15.85 -0.11
N VAL A 17 -16.67 15.25 0.90
CA VAL A 17 -17.06 15.44 2.31
C VAL A 17 -16.31 16.58 3.00
N SER A 18 -15.15 16.95 2.49
CA SER A 18 -14.30 18.02 3.03
C SER A 18 -13.60 18.78 1.88
N PRO A 19 -14.29 19.70 1.19
CA PRO A 19 -13.78 20.39 -0.01
C PRO A 19 -12.48 21.16 0.21
N ASP A 20 -12.27 21.66 1.43
CA ASP A 20 -11.08 22.43 1.80
C ASP A 20 -9.84 21.57 2.06
N THR A 21 -10.01 20.25 2.17
CA THR A 21 -8.89 19.32 2.38
C THR A 21 -8.04 19.24 1.13
N LYS A 22 -6.75 19.56 1.27
CA LYS A 22 -5.78 19.39 0.18
C LYS A 22 -5.41 17.93 0.03
N VAL A 23 -5.69 17.36 -1.13
CA VAL A 23 -5.34 15.97 -1.47
C VAL A 23 -4.40 15.95 -2.66
N LYS A 24 -3.32 15.14 -2.56
CA LYS A 24 -2.37 14.90 -3.64
C LYS A 24 -2.20 13.40 -3.83
N VAL A 25 -2.67 12.87 -4.94
CA VAL A 25 -2.43 11.46 -5.33
C VAL A 25 -1.13 11.37 -6.13
N ILE A 26 -0.22 10.52 -5.68
CA ILE A 26 1.07 10.29 -6.35
C ILE A 26 1.22 8.83 -6.78
N ASP A 27 1.86 8.62 -7.92
CA ASP A 27 2.35 7.31 -8.34
C ASP A 27 3.77 7.11 -7.80
N ALA A 28 3.89 6.47 -6.65
CA ALA A 28 5.18 6.29 -5.99
C ALA A 28 6.21 5.57 -6.86
N MET A 29 5.80 4.61 -7.69
CA MET A 29 6.72 3.89 -8.58
C MET A 29 7.33 4.82 -9.62
N LYS A 30 6.54 5.72 -10.20
CA LYS A 30 7.03 6.72 -11.14
C LYS A 30 7.92 7.77 -10.46
N THR A 31 7.59 8.17 -9.24
CA THR A 31 8.39 9.10 -8.44
C THR A 31 9.76 8.52 -8.14
N ILE A 32 9.85 7.21 -7.86
CA ILE A 32 11.12 6.52 -7.60
C ILE A 32 11.99 6.47 -8.87
N GLY A 33 11.41 6.26 -10.04
CA GLY A 33 12.12 6.31 -11.31
C GLY A 33 11.50 5.43 -12.40
N ARG A 34 11.56 5.93 -13.64
CA ARG A 34 10.96 5.25 -14.80
C ARG A 34 11.51 3.85 -15.07
N VAL A 35 12.80 3.64 -14.83
CA VAL A 35 13.45 2.33 -15.04
C VAL A 35 12.93 1.33 -14.01
N TYR A 36 12.80 1.75 -12.75
CA TYR A 36 12.27 0.91 -11.68
C TYR A 36 10.79 0.58 -11.91
N ASP A 37 9.96 1.58 -12.23
CA ASP A 37 8.55 1.41 -12.56
C ASP A 37 8.37 0.39 -13.69
N LYS A 38 9.09 0.57 -14.80
CA LYS A 38 9.03 -0.34 -15.95
C LYS A 38 9.48 -1.76 -15.57
N THR A 39 10.62 -1.91 -14.91
CA THR A 39 11.17 -3.23 -14.57
C THR A 39 10.26 -3.99 -13.60
N VAL A 40 9.75 -3.32 -12.57
CA VAL A 40 8.87 -3.95 -11.56
C VAL A 40 7.49 -4.21 -12.13
N CYS A 41 6.87 -3.22 -12.78
CA CYS A 41 5.51 -3.36 -13.32
C CYS A 41 5.46 -4.32 -14.51
N ASP A 42 6.39 -4.22 -15.47
CA ASP A 42 6.43 -5.11 -16.63
C ASP A 42 6.83 -6.54 -16.21
N GLY A 43 7.80 -6.68 -15.30
CA GLY A 43 8.23 -7.98 -14.76
C GLY A 43 7.09 -8.67 -13.98
N TYR A 44 6.39 -7.91 -13.14
CA TYR A 44 5.21 -8.41 -12.43
C TYR A 44 4.11 -8.84 -13.41
N HIS A 45 3.75 -7.97 -14.36
CA HIS A 45 2.71 -8.26 -15.35
C HIS A 45 3.08 -9.50 -16.22
N PHE A 46 4.32 -9.58 -16.65
CA PHE A 46 4.83 -10.74 -17.38
C PHE A 46 4.72 -12.02 -16.57
N MET A 47 5.20 -12.03 -15.32
CA MET A 47 5.12 -13.21 -14.45
C MET A 47 3.67 -13.61 -14.17
N ALA A 48 2.80 -12.64 -13.85
CA ALA A 48 1.41 -12.92 -13.53
C ALA A 48 0.61 -13.46 -14.74
N THR A 49 0.91 -12.98 -15.95
CA THR A 49 0.14 -13.32 -17.15
C THR A 49 0.75 -14.46 -17.97
N LYS A 50 2.07 -14.54 -18.09
CA LYS A 50 2.75 -15.50 -18.96
C LYS A 50 3.25 -16.75 -18.23
N ILE A 51 3.60 -16.63 -16.94
CA ILE A 51 4.12 -17.73 -16.14
C ILE A 51 3.49 -17.77 -14.73
N PRO A 52 2.15 -17.88 -14.61
CA PRO A 52 1.43 -17.75 -13.35
C PRO A 52 1.87 -18.75 -12.27
N LYS A 53 2.32 -19.95 -12.65
CA LYS A 53 2.85 -20.95 -11.71
C LYS A 53 4.15 -20.48 -11.02
N VAL A 54 5.03 -19.81 -11.79
CA VAL A 54 6.28 -19.22 -11.25
C VAL A 54 5.95 -18.03 -10.37
N TYR A 55 5.01 -17.17 -10.80
CA TYR A 55 4.52 -16.06 -9.99
C TYR A 55 3.95 -16.54 -8.66
N GLY A 56 3.10 -17.57 -8.65
CA GLY A 56 2.53 -18.10 -7.40
C GLY A 56 3.58 -18.69 -6.45
N LYS A 57 4.64 -19.34 -6.97
CA LYS A 57 5.78 -19.77 -6.15
C LYS A 57 6.57 -18.58 -5.59
N PHE A 58 6.86 -17.59 -6.42
CA PHE A 58 7.54 -16.36 -5.99
C PHE A 58 6.76 -15.64 -4.90
N TYR A 59 5.43 -15.45 -5.10
CA TYR A 59 4.54 -14.86 -4.11
C TYR A 59 4.61 -15.58 -2.76
N LYS A 60 4.46 -16.93 -2.75
CA LYS A 60 4.54 -17.74 -1.53
C LYS A 60 5.91 -17.68 -0.84
N ILE A 61 7.01 -17.61 -1.62
CA ILE A 61 8.36 -17.49 -1.05
C ILE A 61 8.57 -16.12 -0.41
N THR A 62 8.08 -15.06 -1.05
CA THR A 62 8.20 -13.71 -0.53
C THR A 62 7.20 -13.40 0.58
N ASP A 63 6.12 -14.16 0.69
CA ASP A 63 5.18 -14.07 1.81
C ASP A 63 5.72 -14.66 3.13
N ARG A 64 6.79 -15.45 3.07
CA ARG A 64 7.49 -15.99 4.26
C ARG A 64 8.71 -15.13 4.58
N ARG A 65 9.20 -15.15 5.84
CA ARG A 65 10.44 -14.48 6.26
C ARG A 65 11.70 -15.16 5.71
N THR A 66 11.80 -15.24 4.39
CA THR A 66 12.94 -15.84 3.66
C THR A 66 14.01 -14.80 3.35
N LEU A 67 15.17 -15.26 2.84
CA LEU A 67 16.19 -14.36 2.30
C LEU A 67 15.65 -13.51 1.14
N MET A 68 14.76 -14.07 0.30
CA MET A 68 14.11 -13.36 -0.79
C MET A 68 13.20 -12.24 -0.26
N TYR A 69 12.40 -12.50 0.77
CA TYR A 69 11.63 -11.46 1.47
C TYR A 69 12.54 -10.33 1.97
N LYS A 70 13.66 -10.67 2.63
CA LYS A 70 14.62 -9.67 3.11
C LYS A 70 15.21 -8.84 1.97
N ALA A 71 15.54 -9.45 0.83
CA ALA A 71 16.04 -8.74 -0.34
C ALA A 71 15.01 -7.77 -0.92
N VAL A 72 13.73 -8.18 -1.05
CA VAL A 72 12.63 -7.31 -1.48
C VAL A 72 12.45 -6.14 -0.51
N MET A 73 12.45 -6.40 0.80
CA MET A 73 12.33 -5.36 1.82
C MET A 73 13.52 -4.38 1.77
N GLN A 74 14.72 -4.88 1.56
CA GLN A 74 15.93 -4.05 1.43
C GLN A 74 15.88 -3.13 0.20
N SER A 75 15.49 -3.65 -0.96
CA SER A 75 15.34 -2.86 -2.18
C SER A 75 14.27 -1.77 -2.03
N ASN A 76 13.11 -2.09 -1.45
CA ASN A 76 12.05 -1.12 -1.17
C ASN A 76 12.54 -0.01 -0.23
N THR A 77 13.31 -0.36 0.81
CA THR A 77 13.80 0.64 1.75
C THR A 77 14.87 1.55 1.17
N MET A 78 15.68 1.09 0.22
CA MET A 78 16.61 1.95 -0.51
C MET A 78 15.91 3.01 -1.35
N MET A 79 14.70 2.69 -1.85
CA MET A 79 13.90 3.62 -2.64
C MET A 79 13.15 4.67 -1.81
N SER A 80 13.03 4.46 -0.49
CA SER A 80 12.26 5.35 0.40
C SER A 80 12.79 6.81 0.40
N ALA A 81 14.08 7.01 0.16
CA ALA A 81 14.68 8.34 0.13
C ALA A 81 14.07 9.23 -0.97
N LYS A 82 13.68 8.64 -2.11
CA LYS A 82 13.08 9.41 -3.22
C LYS A 82 11.66 9.92 -2.93
N LEU A 83 10.95 9.27 -2.01
CA LEU A 83 9.64 9.75 -1.55
C LEU A 83 9.78 10.87 -0.52
N LEU A 84 10.91 10.93 0.20
CA LEU A 84 11.13 11.88 1.27
C LEU A 84 11.05 13.32 0.78
N ASP A 85 11.64 13.63 -0.38
CA ASP A 85 11.61 14.99 -0.95
C ASP A 85 10.17 15.43 -1.24
N THR A 86 9.37 14.54 -1.84
CA THR A 86 7.94 14.81 -2.10
C THR A 86 7.14 15.03 -0.82
N ILE A 87 7.42 14.24 0.23
CA ILE A 87 6.75 14.37 1.52
C ILE A 87 7.13 15.68 2.20
N ASN A 88 8.41 16.02 2.18
CA ASN A 88 8.92 17.27 2.78
C ASN A 88 8.40 18.52 2.06
N GLU A 89 8.24 18.45 0.74
CA GLU A 89 7.67 19.54 -0.06
C GLU A 89 6.17 19.72 0.23
N TYR A 90 5.40 18.64 0.24
CA TYR A 90 3.95 18.70 0.42
C TYR A 90 3.52 18.85 1.88
N LYS A 91 4.31 18.32 2.82
CA LYS A 91 4.06 18.32 4.28
C LYS A 91 2.65 17.81 4.65
N PRO A 92 2.30 16.57 4.32
CA PRO A 92 0.98 16.04 4.61
C PRO A 92 0.78 15.79 6.10
N ASP A 93 -0.44 15.92 6.61
CA ASP A 93 -0.86 15.49 7.94
C ASP A 93 -1.04 13.98 8.02
N ALA A 94 -1.42 13.36 6.89
CA ALA A 94 -1.59 11.90 6.77
C ALA A 94 -1.18 11.40 5.39
N ILE A 95 -0.67 10.15 5.34
CA ILE A 95 -0.35 9.42 4.11
C ILE A 95 -1.17 8.14 4.06
N ILE A 96 -1.99 7.98 3.01
CA ILE A 96 -2.72 6.74 2.73
C ILE A 96 -1.97 5.94 1.66
N MET A 97 -1.54 4.75 2.03
CA MET A 97 -0.71 3.88 1.19
C MET A 97 -1.55 2.72 0.66
N CYS A 98 -1.81 2.72 -0.65
CA CYS A 98 -2.60 1.68 -1.31
C CYS A 98 -1.74 0.53 -1.89
N HIS A 99 -0.43 0.50 -1.60
CA HIS A 99 0.49 -0.49 -2.18
C HIS A 99 1.52 -0.95 -1.15
N PRO A 100 1.79 -2.27 -1.02
CA PRO A 100 2.66 -2.82 0.02
C PRO A 100 4.09 -2.24 -0.02
N PHE A 101 4.64 -1.98 -1.20
CA PHE A 101 5.96 -1.38 -1.33
C PHE A 101 6.01 0.03 -0.74
N VAL A 102 4.95 0.82 -0.96
CA VAL A 102 4.85 2.17 -0.37
C VAL A 102 4.73 2.08 1.14
N THR A 103 3.94 1.13 1.65
CA THR A 103 3.81 0.90 3.09
C THR A 103 5.18 0.62 3.73
N THR A 104 6.01 -0.24 3.11
CA THR A 104 7.36 -0.52 3.61
C THR A 104 8.29 0.70 3.55
N MET A 105 8.17 1.54 2.52
CA MET A 105 8.98 2.77 2.37
C MET A 105 8.64 3.80 3.45
N ILE A 106 7.35 4.07 3.66
CA ILE A 106 6.88 5.02 4.68
C ILE A 106 7.21 4.52 6.09
N SER A 107 6.99 3.24 6.39
CA SER A 107 7.41 2.60 7.65
C SER A 107 8.90 2.82 7.91
N LYS A 108 9.75 2.67 6.90
CA LYS A 108 11.19 2.90 7.03
C LYS A 108 11.51 4.35 7.35
N LEU A 109 10.89 5.32 6.67
CA LEU A 109 11.11 6.75 6.93
C LEU A 109 10.68 7.12 8.35
N ARG A 110 9.54 6.62 8.82
CA ARG A 110 9.07 6.83 10.20
C ARG A 110 10.00 6.20 11.24
N ARG A 111 10.45 4.96 11.01
CA ARG A 111 11.41 4.29 11.88
C ARG A 111 12.73 5.04 12.00
N GLN A 112 13.14 5.75 10.94
CA GLN A 112 14.35 6.56 10.92
C GLN A 112 14.12 7.98 11.45
N HIS A 113 12.92 8.29 11.96
CA HIS A 113 12.51 9.63 12.42
C HIS A 113 12.72 10.73 11.36
N LYS A 114 12.64 10.35 10.06
CA LYS A 114 12.75 11.31 8.94
C LYS A 114 11.43 12.00 8.63
N ILE A 115 10.33 11.38 8.99
CA ILE A 115 8.98 11.92 8.87
C ILE A 115 8.21 11.58 10.15
N ASP A 116 7.35 12.54 10.56
CA ASP A 116 6.36 12.36 11.62
C ASP A 116 4.99 12.71 11.04
N VAL A 117 4.36 11.70 10.44
CA VAL A 117 3.09 11.83 9.71
C VAL A 117 2.24 10.59 9.99
N LYS A 118 0.93 10.74 10.10
CA LYS A 118 0.02 9.60 10.22
C LYS A 118 0.10 8.70 8.99
N ALA A 119 0.30 7.41 9.19
CA ALA A 119 0.50 6.42 8.13
C ALA A 119 -0.63 5.40 8.13
N ILE A 120 -1.45 5.38 7.08
CA ILE A 120 -2.61 4.50 6.94
C ILE A 120 -2.34 3.55 5.78
N SER A 121 -2.34 2.24 6.03
CA SER A 121 -2.20 1.21 5.01
C SER A 121 -3.56 0.72 4.56
N LEU A 122 -3.93 1.01 3.31
CA LEU A 122 -5.12 0.47 2.68
C LEU A 122 -4.77 -0.78 1.89
N ILE A 123 -5.31 -1.91 2.31
CA ILE A 123 -5.11 -3.22 1.67
C ILE A 123 -6.20 -3.42 0.63
N THR A 124 -5.80 -3.52 -0.63
CA THR A 124 -6.72 -3.70 -1.77
C THR A 124 -6.79 -5.14 -2.26
N ASP A 125 -6.13 -6.05 -1.57
CA ASP A 125 -6.11 -7.48 -1.87
C ASP A 125 -6.95 -8.22 -0.83
N TYR A 126 -7.72 -9.24 -1.23
CA TYR A 126 -8.47 -10.11 -0.32
C TYR A 126 -7.59 -11.13 0.41
N ASP A 127 -6.41 -11.44 -0.12
CA ASP A 127 -5.36 -12.21 0.57
C ASP A 127 -4.10 -11.35 0.64
N ALA A 128 -3.96 -10.64 1.75
CA ALA A 128 -2.93 -9.64 1.92
C ALA A 128 -1.54 -10.27 2.12
N HIS A 129 -0.61 -9.87 1.28
CA HIS A 129 0.79 -10.27 1.38
C HIS A 129 1.48 -9.68 2.61
N ARG A 130 2.38 -10.46 3.23
CA ARG A 130 3.16 -10.05 4.43
C ARG A 130 3.83 -8.67 4.33
N THR A 131 4.19 -8.22 3.13
CA THR A 131 4.83 -6.91 2.92
C THR A 131 3.96 -5.71 3.29
N TYR A 132 2.65 -5.89 3.48
CA TYR A 132 1.79 -4.83 4.05
C TYR A 132 2.02 -4.66 5.56
N PHE A 133 2.39 -5.73 6.27
CA PHE A 133 2.43 -5.76 7.73
C PHE A 133 3.83 -5.41 8.24
N VAL A 134 4.01 -4.13 8.49
CA VAL A 134 5.27 -3.53 8.92
C VAL A 134 5.01 -2.61 10.12
N PRO A 135 6.00 -2.40 11.01
CA PRO A 135 5.86 -1.48 12.13
C PRO A 135 5.64 -0.03 11.65
N TYR A 136 5.29 0.86 12.57
CA TYR A 136 5.11 2.29 12.31
C TYR A 136 3.98 2.61 11.30
N VAL A 137 2.90 1.82 11.31
CA VAL A 137 1.63 2.09 10.64
C VAL A 137 0.60 2.38 11.73
N ASP A 138 -0.19 3.44 11.58
CA ASP A 138 -1.18 3.86 12.58
C ASP A 138 -2.56 3.21 12.34
N ALA A 139 -2.83 2.77 11.11
CA ALA A 139 -4.08 2.08 10.77
C ALA A 139 -3.93 1.16 9.56
N TYR A 140 -4.62 0.02 9.61
CA TYR A 140 -4.83 -0.91 8.49
C TYR A 140 -6.30 -0.91 8.09
N VAL A 141 -6.59 -0.52 6.86
CA VAL A 141 -7.93 -0.62 6.28
C VAL A 141 -8.00 -1.89 5.43
N LEU A 142 -8.93 -2.78 5.76
CA LEU A 142 -9.09 -4.09 5.14
C LEU A 142 -10.28 -4.12 4.18
N ALA A 143 -10.18 -5.04 3.18
CA ALA A 143 -11.25 -5.30 2.24
C ALA A 143 -12.49 -5.92 2.90
N GLU A 144 -12.29 -6.76 3.92
CA GLU A 144 -13.36 -7.48 4.63
C GLU A 144 -12.95 -7.86 6.07
N PRO A 145 -13.91 -8.11 6.97
CA PRO A 145 -13.66 -8.45 8.37
C PRO A 145 -12.84 -9.72 8.58
N ASP A 146 -13.05 -10.76 7.77
CA ASP A 146 -12.40 -12.07 7.94
C ASP A 146 -10.86 -11.98 7.79
N MET A 147 -10.37 -10.94 7.14
CA MET A 147 -8.93 -10.69 7.05
C MET A 147 -8.30 -10.33 8.39
N ALA A 148 -9.07 -9.78 9.35
CA ALA A 148 -8.55 -9.31 10.64
C ALA A 148 -7.91 -10.44 11.44
N THR A 149 -8.53 -11.62 11.46
CA THR A 149 -8.01 -12.81 12.18
C THR A 149 -6.59 -13.15 11.73
N LYS A 150 -6.35 -13.17 10.41
CA LYS A 150 -5.01 -13.44 9.86
C LYS A 150 -3.99 -12.37 10.28
N LEU A 151 -4.40 -11.10 10.32
CA LEU A 151 -3.52 -10.01 10.73
C LEU A 151 -3.12 -10.13 12.20
N ILE A 152 -4.05 -10.47 13.06
CA ILE A 152 -3.82 -10.63 14.50
C ILE A 152 -2.97 -11.87 14.75
N ASP A 153 -3.38 -13.03 14.25
CA ASP A 153 -2.80 -14.33 14.60
C ASP A 153 -1.45 -14.57 13.93
N GLU A 154 -1.29 -14.23 12.65
CA GLU A 154 -0.08 -14.54 11.91
C GLU A 154 0.94 -13.39 11.89
N TYR A 155 0.46 -12.15 11.92
CA TYR A 155 1.32 -10.97 11.78
C TYR A 155 1.44 -10.14 13.05
N CYS A 156 0.71 -10.50 14.12
CA CYS A 156 0.72 -9.83 15.42
C CYS A 156 0.39 -8.32 15.31
N VAL A 157 -0.56 -7.98 14.44
CA VAL A 157 -1.08 -6.62 14.32
C VAL A 157 -2.04 -6.37 15.46
N ASP A 158 -1.92 -5.22 16.13
CA ASP A 158 -2.82 -4.80 17.19
C ASP A 158 -4.23 -4.58 16.61
N GLU A 159 -5.24 -5.21 17.20
CA GLU A 159 -6.63 -5.11 16.76
C GLU A 159 -7.14 -3.65 16.76
N SER A 160 -6.66 -2.83 17.68
CA SER A 160 -7.08 -1.43 17.82
C SER A 160 -6.76 -0.54 16.61
N ILE A 161 -5.86 -0.98 15.74
CA ILE A 161 -5.50 -0.27 14.50
C ILE A 161 -6.03 -0.94 13.23
N ILE A 162 -6.93 -1.93 13.36
CA ILE A 162 -7.52 -2.66 12.23
C ILE A 162 -8.94 -2.15 11.97
N TYR A 163 -9.20 -1.77 10.72
CA TYR A 163 -10.47 -1.19 10.25
C TYR A 163 -10.98 -1.91 9.02
N PRO A 164 -11.92 -2.87 9.12
CA PRO A 164 -12.49 -3.59 7.99
C PRO A 164 -13.59 -2.76 7.30
N LEU A 165 -13.19 -1.72 6.57
CA LEU A 165 -14.09 -0.74 5.95
C LEU A 165 -14.40 -1.01 4.48
N GLY A 166 -13.83 -2.06 3.89
CA GLY A 166 -13.95 -2.35 2.47
C GLY A 166 -12.92 -1.64 1.59
N ILE A 167 -12.84 -2.06 0.32
CA ILE A 167 -12.03 -1.39 -0.69
C ILE A 167 -12.78 -0.16 -1.20
N PRO A 168 -12.18 1.04 -1.19
CA PRO A 168 -12.83 2.24 -1.69
C PRO A 168 -13.21 2.12 -3.18
N ILE A 169 -14.45 2.45 -3.47
CA ILE A 169 -15.01 2.52 -4.82
C ILE A 169 -15.64 3.89 -5.05
N PHE A 170 -15.84 4.27 -6.30
CA PHE A 170 -16.57 5.49 -6.64
C PHE A 170 -18.06 5.35 -6.33
N ASP A 171 -18.71 6.41 -5.88
CA ASP A 171 -20.11 6.43 -5.46
C ASP A 171 -21.08 5.88 -6.55
N ARG A 172 -20.76 6.08 -7.84
CA ARG A 172 -21.52 5.52 -8.97
C ARG A 172 -21.67 3.99 -8.97
N PHE A 173 -20.83 3.26 -8.22
CA PHE A 173 -20.96 1.80 -8.07
C PHE A 173 -21.78 1.39 -6.86
N SER A 174 -22.21 2.36 -6.05
CA SER A 174 -23.10 2.15 -4.90
C SER A 174 -24.55 2.49 -5.21
N GLU A 175 -24.82 3.06 -6.39
CA GLU A 175 -26.18 3.37 -6.85
C GLU A 175 -26.85 2.08 -7.33
N PRO A 176 -28.18 1.92 -7.06
CA PRO A 176 -28.94 0.80 -7.62
C PRO A 176 -28.86 0.79 -9.15
N PHE A 177 -28.75 -0.38 -9.72
CA PHE A 177 -28.92 -0.55 -11.17
C PHE A 177 -30.42 -0.40 -11.50
N ASP A 178 -30.75 0.50 -12.43
CA ASP A 178 -32.09 0.59 -13.05
C ASP A 178 -32.34 -0.61 -13.95
#